data_31f8e2013614c9ac95613f2abfc582a5
#
_entry.id   31f8e2013614c9ac95613f2abfc582a5
#
_cell.length_a   1.000
_cell.length_b   1.000
_cell.length_c   1.000
_cell.angle_alpha   90.00
_cell.angle_beta   90.00
_cell.angle_gamma   90.00
#
_symmetry.space_group_name_H-M   'P 1'
#
loop_
_entity.id
_entity.type
_entity.pdbx_description
1 polymer ?
#
loop_
_entity_poly.entity_id
_entity_poly.type
_entity_poly.pdbx_seq_one_letter_code
_entity_poly.pdbx_strand_id
1 'polypeptide(L)'
;MYKLSFIKQAVEDYEALDGSQRKVVDKAIKRILINPLPNTEGGYGKPLGNQSDTSLVGLMKIKLKSSGLRIVYKIERKDDQVLVIIIGTRADSKVYKEAEKRIKDL
;
A
#
# COMPACT_ATOMS: atom_id res chain seq x y z
N MET A 1 -17.61 1.58 3.10
CA MET A 1 -16.36 1.93 2.40
C MET A 1 -15.31 2.38 3.41
N TYR A 2 -14.09 1.94 3.24
CA TYR A 2 -12.99 2.32 4.13
C TYR A 2 -12.58 3.76 3.88
N LYS A 3 -12.05 4.42 4.90
CA LYS A 3 -11.51 5.77 4.80
C LYS A 3 -10.05 5.71 4.35
N LEU A 4 -9.63 6.68 3.55
CA LEU A 4 -8.27 6.75 3.03
C LEU A 4 -7.44 7.72 3.85
N SER A 5 -6.21 7.29 4.18
CA SER A 5 -5.22 8.14 4.82
C SER A 5 -3.85 7.81 4.25
N PHE A 6 -2.95 8.78 4.24
CA PHE A 6 -1.57 8.62 3.76
C PHE A 6 -0.63 9.07 4.86
N ILE A 7 0.47 8.33 5.07
CA ILE A 7 1.55 8.91 5.87
C ILE A 7 2.22 10.00 5.03
N LYS A 8 2.95 10.91 5.68
CA LYS A 8 3.56 12.06 5.02
C LYS A 8 4.43 11.65 3.81
N GLN A 9 5.28 10.65 3.99
CA GLN A 9 6.16 10.18 2.92
C GLN A 9 5.36 9.61 1.73
N ALA A 10 4.21 8.99 2.00
CA ALA A 10 3.36 8.46 0.92
C ALA A 10 2.68 9.59 0.14
N VAL A 11 2.35 10.70 0.78
CA VAL A 11 1.87 11.89 0.07
C VAL A 11 2.95 12.38 -0.90
N GLU A 12 4.19 12.43 -0.45
CA GLU A 12 5.32 12.84 -1.30
C GLU A 12 5.51 11.88 -2.47
N ASP A 13 5.36 10.57 -2.24
CA ASP A 13 5.40 9.57 -3.31
C ASP A 13 4.34 9.86 -4.37
N TYR A 14 3.12 10.13 -3.93
CA TYR A 14 2.00 10.40 -4.83
C TYR A 14 2.24 11.67 -5.64
N GLU A 15 2.72 12.72 -5.00
CA GLU A 15 2.98 13.99 -5.65
C GLU A 15 4.11 13.90 -6.70
N ALA A 16 5.03 12.97 -6.52
CA ALA A 16 6.12 12.75 -7.48
C ALA A 16 5.69 11.97 -8.72
N LEU A 17 4.49 11.39 -8.73
CA LEU A 17 3.99 10.64 -9.89
C LEU A 17 3.57 11.59 -11.02
N ASP A 18 3.73 11.14 -12.27
CA ASP A 18 3.16 11.88 -13.41
C ASP A 18 1.66 11.63 -13.51
N GLY A 19 1.00 12.33 -14.45
CA GLY A 19 -0.46 12.24 -14.59
C GLY A 19 -0.96 10.84 -14.93
N SER A 20 -0.26 10.11 -15.77
CA SER A 20 -0.66 8.75 -16.16
C SER A 20 -0.50 7.78 -14.99
N GLN A 21 0.57 7.93 -14.22
CA GLN A 21 0.80 7.12 -13.03
C GLN A 21 -0.25 7.39 -11.96
N ARG A 22 -0.62 8.65 -11.75
CA ARG A 22 -1.67 9.01 -10.80
C ARG A 22 -3.01 8.38 -11.14
N LYS A 23 -3.37 8.34 -12.42
CA LYS A 23 -4.61 7.69 -12.85
C LYS A 23 -4.65 6.22 -12.48
N VAL A 24 -3.55 5.51 -12.69
CA VAL A 24 -3.43 4.09 -12.37
C VAL A 24 -3.54 3.89 -10.86
N VAL A 25 -2.85 4.72 -10.08
CA VAL A 25 -2.88 4.66 -8.62
C VAL A 25 -4.28 4.99 -8.09
N ASP A 26 -4.93 6.01 -8.64
CA ASP A 26 -6.27 6.41 -8.22
C ASP A 26 -7.28 5.28 -8.41
N LYS A 27 -7.20 4.57 -9.53
CA LYS A 27 -8.04 3.40 -9.78
C LYS A 27 -7.81 2.30 -8.75
N ALA A 28 -6.54 2.01 -8.47
CA ALA A 28 -6.19 0.99 -7.49
C ALA A 28 -6.68 1.35 -6.10
N ILE A 29 -6.52 2.62 -5.71
CA ILE A 29 -6.98 3.10 -4.40
C ILE A 29 -8.50 2.94 -4.27
N LYS A 30 -9.26 3.23 -5.31
CA LYS A 30 -10.71 3.03 -5.29
C LYS A 30 -11.07 1.57 -5.01
N ARG A 31 -10.37 0.62 -5.63
CA ARG A 31 -10.59 -0.80 -5.37
C ARG A 31 -10.25 -1.16 -3.93
N ILE A 32 -9.12 -0.65 -3.44
CA ILE A 32 -8.67 -0.89 -2.07
C ILE A 32 -9.73 -0.40 -1.08
N LEU A 33 -10.30 0.77 -1.29
CA LEU A 33 -11.29 1.34 -0.37
C LEU A 33 -12.59 0.53 -0.36
N ILE A 34 -12.93 -0.14 -1.45
CA ILE A 34 -14.09 -1.01 -1.50
C ILE A 34 -13.82 -2.30 -0.72
N ASN A 35 -12.65 -2.91 -0.92
CA ASN A 35 -12.29 -4.16 -0.24
C ASN A 35 -10.78 -4.26 -0.05
N PRO A 36 -10.23 -3.68 1.04
CA PRO A 36 -8.80 -3.70 1.30
C PRO A 36 -8.29 -5.00 1.91
N LEU A 37 -9.19 -5.93 2.19
CA LEU A 37 -8.86 -7.15 2.90
C LEU A 37 -7.84 -8.00 2.12
N PRO A 38 -7.11 -8.90 2.83
CA PRO A 38 -6.19 -9.83 2.15
C PRO A 38 -6.94 -10.69 1.14
N ASN A 39 -6.24 -11.16 0.12
CA ASN A 39 -6.83 -12.05 -0.87
C ASN A 39 -7.35 -13.36 -0.25
N THR A 40 -6.81 -13.76 0.88
CA THR A 40 -7.31 -14.91 1.65
C THR A 40 -8.69 -14.66 2.25
N GLU A 41 -9.11 -13.40 2.34
CA GLU A 41 -10.44 -13.00 2.83
C GLU A 41 -11.29 -12.39 1.70
N GLY A 42 -10.95 -12.67 0.46
CA GLY A 42 -11.72 -12.20 -0.69
C GLY A 42 -11.40 -10.81 -1.18
N GLY A 43 -10.36 -10.16 -0.64
CA GLY A 43 -9.97 -8.83 -1.04
C GLY A 43 -8.89 -8.79 -2.11
N TYR A 44 -8.40 -7.60 -2.40
CA TYR A 44 -7.38 -7.39 -3.43
C TYR A 44 -5.94 -7.39 -2.90
N GLY A 45 -5.76 -7.24 -1.59
CA GLY A 45 -4.46 -7.10 -0.99
C GLY A 45 -3.71 -8.42 -0.83
N LYS A 46 -2.41 -8.41 -1.10
CA LYS A 46 -1.55 -9.55 -0.78
C LYS A 46 -0.81 -9.26 0.51
N PRO A 47 -0.97 -10.12 1.55
CA PRO A 47 -0.28 -9.89 2.81
C PRO A 47 1.24 -9.98 2.66
N LEU A 48 1.96 -9.15 3.42
CA LEU A 48 3.42 -9.21 3.52
C LEU A 48 3.89 -10.01 4.72
N GLY A 49 2.97 -10.46 5.57
CA GLY A 49 3.27 -11.10 6.84
C GLY A 49 3.94 -12.46 6.77
N ASN A 50 4.12 -13.02 5.57
CA ASN A 50 4.84 -14.29 5.39
C ASN A 50 6.36 -14.11 5.46
N GLN A 51 6.83 -12.87 5.47
CA GLN A 51 8.24 -12.60 5.66
C GLN A 51 8.62 -12.89 7.10
N SER A 52 9.87 -13.23 7.32
CA SER A 52 10.37 -13.54 8.67
C SER A 52 10.35 -12.33 9.61
N ASP A 53 10.15 -11.14 9.07
CA ASP A 53 10.16 -9.92 9.84
C ASP A 53 8.74 -9.57 10.32
N THR A 54 8.58 -9.46 11.64
CA THR A 54 7.30 -9.18 12.27
C THR A 54 6.77 -7.77 11.97
N SER A 55 7.64 -6.84 11.60
CA SER A 55 7.23 -5.46 11.29
C SER A 55 6.37 -5.36 10.05
N LEU A 56 6.38 -6.38 9.20
CA LEU A 56 5.55 -6.43 8.00
C LEU A 56 4.19 -7.05 8.22
N VAL A 57 3.91 -7.57 9.41
CA VAL A 57 2.61 -8.15 9.73
C VAL A 57 1.55 -7.05 9.69
N GLY A 58 0.44 -7.33 9.01
CA GLY A 58 -0.65 -6.37 8.86
C GLY A 58 -0.52 -5.46 7.67
N LEU A 59 0.59 -5.52 6.95
CA LEU A 59 0.76 -4.76 5.71
C LEU A 59 0.28 -5.56 4.52
N MET A 60 -0.29 -4.83 3.54
CA MET A 60 -0.78 -5.40 2.29
C MET A 60 -0.07 -4.74 1.13
N LYS A 61 0.07 -5.46 0.03
CA LYS A 61 0.65 -4.90 -1.19
C LYS A 61 -0.28 -5.11 -2.37
N ILE A 62 -0.21 -4.18 -3.31
CA ILE A 62 -0.82 -4.34 -4.63
C ILE A 62 0.22 -3.96 -5.67
N LYS A 63 0.39 -4.81 -6.68
CA LYS A 63 1.25 -4.53 -7.82
C LYS A 63 0.39 -4.08 -8.98
N LEU A 64 0.75 -2.95 -9.58
CA LEU A 64 0.08 -2.40 -10.74
C LEU A 64 0.91 -2.77 -11.98
N LYS A 65 0.66 -3.95 -12.50
CA LYS A 65 1.53 -4.63 -13.48
C LYS A 65 1.91 -3.77 -14.69
N SER A 66 0.95 -3.04 -15.24
CA SER A 66 1.20 -2.25 -16.46
C SER A 66 2.15 -1.08 -16.24
N SER A 67 2.20 -0.55 -15.04
CA SER A 67 3.01 0.63 -14.72
C SER A 67 4.27 0.30 -13.92
N GLY A 68 4.38 -0.92 -13.41
CA GLY A 68 5.46 -1.29 -12.50
C GLY A 68 5.33 -0.69 -11.11
N LEU A 69 4.26 0.02 -10.83
CA LEU A 69 4.04 0.63 -9.53
C LEU A 69 3.58 -0.41 -8.51
N ARG A 70 3.92 -0.14 -7.26
CA ARG A 70 3.49 -0.95 -6.12
C ARG A 70 2.95 -0.04 -5.04
N ILE A 71 1.86 -0.46 -4.39
CA ILE A 71 1.28 0.26 -3.26
C ILE A 71 1.36 -0.67 -2.06
N VAL A 72 1.92 -0.19 -0.96
CA VAL A 72 1.89 -0.89 0.33
C VAL A 72 1.00 -0.09 1.26
N TYR A 73 0.05 -0.75 1.90
CA TYR A 73 -0.87 -0.10 2.82
C TYR A 73 -1.12 -0.97 4.04
N LYS A 74 -1.62 -0.35 5.09
CA LYS A 74 -2.01 -1.02 6.33
C LYS A 74 -3.52 -0.87 6.52
N ILE A 75 -4.18 -1.93 6.97
CA ILE A 75 -5.59 -1.88 7.31
C ILE A 75 -5.73 -1.58 8.80
N GLU A 76 -6.45 -0.53 9.12
CA GLU A 76 -6.84 -0.22 10.49
C GLU A 76 -8.30 -0.67 10.66
N ARG A 77 -8.49 -1.93 11.02
CA ARG A 77 -9.83 -2.53 11.06
C ARG A 77 -10.76 -1.85 12.07
N LYS A 78 -10.18 -1.40 13.18
CA LYS A 78 -10.94 -0.74 14.23
C LYS A 78 -11.67 0.51 13.73
N ASP A 79 -11.01 1.26 12.85
CA ASP A 79 -11.53 2.54 12.37
C ASP A 79 -11.97 2.49 10.91
N ASP A 80 -12.01 1.31 10.30
CA ASP A 80 -12.31 1.13 8.87
C ASP A 80 -11.46 2.05 8.01
N GLN A 81 -10.16 2.07 8.27
CA GLN A 81 -9.23 2.97 7.62
C GLN A 81 -8.15 2.21 6.86
N VAL A 82 -7.79 2.73 5.69
CA VAL A 82 -6.65 2.27 4.90
C VAL A 82 -5.57 3.34 5.00
N LEU A 83 -4.40 2.96 5.49
CA LEU A 83 -3.26 3.86 5.61
C LEU A 83 -2.22 3.49 4.57
N VAL A 84 -2.01 4.37 3.59
CA VAL A 84 -1.02 4.14 2.54
C VAL A 84 0.36 4.47 3.08
N ILE A 85 1.29 3.52 2.97
CA ILE A 85 2.64 3.63 3.51
C ILE A 85 3.63 4.05 2.43
N ILE A 86 3.54 3.47 1.23
CA ILE A 86 4.46 3.76 0.14
C ILE A 86 3.81 3.50 -1.20
N ILE A 87 4.15 4.33 -2.18
CA ILE A 87 3.85 4.12 -3.60
C ILE A 87 5.18 4.24 -4.33
N GLY A 88 5.60 3.16 -4.99
CA GLY A 88 6.91 3.19 -5.62
C GLY A 88 7.03 2.26 -6.81
N THR A 89 8.10 2.47 -7.59
CA THR A 89 8.41 1.69 -8.79
C THR A 89 9.61 0.78 -8.60
N ARG A 90 10.21 0.78 -7.41
CA ARG A 90 11.41 -0.01 -7.12
C ARG A 90 11.10 -1.50 -7.07
N ALA A 91 12.15 -2.32 -7.18
CA ALA A 91 12.04 -3.76 -6.97
C ALA A 91 11.39 -4.08 -5.61
N ASP A 92 10.67 -5.19 -5.54
CA ASP A 92 9.91 -5.58 -4.35
C ASP A 92 10.69 -5.45 -3.05
N SER A 93 11.92 -6.00 -3.02
CA SER A 93 12.73 -5.98 -1.80
C SER A 93 13.01 -4.56 -1.31
N LYS A 94 13.25 -3.63 -2.22
CA LYS A 94 13.55 -2.24 -1.85
C LYS A 94 12.30 -1.52 -1.34
N VAL A 95 11.15 -1.75 -1.99
CA VAL A 95 9.88 -1.15 -1.57
C VAL A 95 9.52 -1.64 -0.17
N TYR A 96 9.68 -2.94 0.09
CA TYR A 96 9.31 -3.51 1.39
C TYR A 96 10.24 -3.07 2.51
N LYS A 97 11.53 -2.94 2.24
CA LYS A 97 12.48 -2.41 3.22
C LYS A 97 12.16 -0.97 3.57
N GLU A 98 11.80 -0.16 2.58
CA GLU A 98 11.41 1.22 2.80
C GLU A 98 10.11 1.30 3.59
N ALA A 99 9.14 0.44 3.27
CA ALA A 99 7.87 0.39 4.01
C ALA A 99 8.11 0.04 5.49
N GLU A 100 8.96 -0.93 5.74
CA GLU A 100 9.33 -1.32 7.10
C GLU A 100 9.96 -0.15 7.85
N LYS A 101 10.88 0.56 7.22
CA LYS A 101 11.55 1.72 7.81
C LYS A 101 10.53 2.80 8.17
N ARG A 102 9.61 3.09 7.25
CA ARG A 102 8.58 4.10 7.48
C ARG A 102 7.65 3.74 8.65
N ILE A 103 7.30 2.46 8.76
CA ILE A 103 6.48 1.97 9.87
C ILE A 103 7.18 2.18 11.21
N LYS A 104 8.47 1.90 11.28
CA LYS A 104 9.24 2.09 12.50
C LYS A 104 9.33 3.55 12.92
N ASP A 105 9.25 4.47 11.97
CA ASP A 105 9.35 5.91 12.23
C ASP A 105 8.01 6.57 12.57
N LEU A 106 6.93 5.81 12.56
CA LEU A 106 5.60 6.32 12.91
C LEU A 106 5.43 6.53 14.41
#